data_1f7c7accf32a374affdc37cb34cc055a
#
_entry.id   1f7c7accf32a374affdc37cb34cc055a
#
_cell.length_a   1.000
_cell.length_b   1.000
_cell.length_c   1.000
_cell.angle_alpha   90.00
_cell.angle_beta   90.00
_cell.angle_gamma   90.00
#
_symmetry.space_group_name_H-M   'P 1'
#
loop_
_entity.id
_entity.type
_entity.pdbx_description
1 polymer ?
#
loop_
_entity_poly.entity_id
_entity_poly.type
_entity_poly.pdbx_seq_one_letter_code
_entity_poly.pdbx_strand_id
1 'polypeptide(L)'
;MAGAASLAVTGIIDKFILGKYVRNPLAYLVTLIILQQIFAIGIFLFAGLGFVYPYSFYAMAAGSLQVALWISYLRALQIEETSRVAALVYVFPVFVFLGSFLFLGEILTAIDYAGGALLVLSALLISYRPGLPGGRLILSPALKYMVFFWIFTAAYAIASKYLLAFLDEWHLIMWSSLGNLLVALPLLALKEIRREAFRYYRGGAFLFSALLADELFDFLGRGSFIFAYAVGSVSLVSSVAALQPFLTLLYVILLGIFVPGILKEELDSRTLILKISALFLIAVGVYLVS
;
A
#
# COMPACT_ATOMS: atom_id res chain seq x y z
N MET A 1 2.28 14.87 1.10
CA MET A 1 1.09 14.86 1.99
C MET A 1 -0.19 14.40 1.27
N ALA A 2 -0.57 14.97 0.12
CA ALA A 2 -1.78 14.54 -0.63
C ALA A 2 -1.79 13.02 -0.90
N GLY A 3 -0.65 12.45 -1.34
CA GLY A 3 -0.53 11.01 -1.57
C GLY A 3 -0.83 10.15 -0.33
N ALA A 4 -0.28 10.52 0.83
CA ALA A 4 -0.52 9.81 2.08
C ALA A 4 -2.00 9.89 2.52
N ALA A 5 -2.63 11.05 2.33
CA ALA A 5 -4.06 11.24 2.61
C ALA A 5 -4.94 10.38 1.70
N SER A 6 -4.63 10.36 0.40
CA SER A 6 -5.36 9.53 -0.58
C SER A 6 -5.24 8.04 -0.26
N LEU A 7 -4.04 7.54 0.02
CA LEU A 7 -3.85 6.13 0.38
C LEU A 7 -4.50 5.76 1.73
N ALA A 8 -4.61 6.72 2.66
CA ALA A 8 -5.37 6.48 3.89
C ALA A 8 -6.87 6.27 3.61
N VAL A 9 -7.43 7.02 2.67
CA VAL A 9 -8.82 6.83 2.22
C VAL A 9 -8.99 5.49 1.51
N THR A 10 -8.09 5.15 0.57
CA THR A 10 -8.07 3.84 -0.11
C THR A 10 -8.11 2.69 0.91
N GLY A 11 -7.22 2.68 1.91
CA GLY A 11 -7.20 1.62 2.93
C GLY A 11 -8.51 1.47 3.71
N ILE A 12 -9.24 2.54 3.92
CA ILE A 12 -10.56 2.52 4.57
C ILE A 12 -11.63 1.96 3.64
N ILE A 13 -11.65 2.39 2.38
CA ILE A 13 -12.58 1.88 1.36
C ILE A 13 -12.35 0.39 1.15
N ASP A 14 -11.09 -0.02 0.97
CA ASP A 14 -10.68 -1.42 0.87
C ASP A 14 -11.23 -2.25 2.02
N LYS A 15 -10.99 -1.81 3.28
CA LYS A 15 -11.45 -2.53 4.46
C LYS A 15 -12.97 -2.67 4.49
N PHE A 16 -13.69 -1.60 4.14
CA PHE A 16 -15.13 -1.62 4.08
C PHE A 16 -15.64 -2.61 3.03
N ILE A 17 -15.08 -2.56 1.80
CA ILE A 17 -15.48 -3.45 0.70
C ILE A 17 -15.10 -4.90 1.02
N LEU A 18 -13.88 -5.15 1.52
CA LEU A 18 -13.42 -6.47 1.94
C LEU A 18 -14.31 -7.08 3.04
N GLY A 19 -14.77 -6.26 3.97
CA GLY A 19 -15.59 -6.72 5.09
C GLY A 19 -17.03 -7.07 4.72
N LYS A 20 -17.59 -6.43 3.68
CA LYS A 20 -19.02 -6.57 3.35
C LYS A 20 -19.31 -7.31 2.05
N TYR A 21 -18.47 -7.15 1.04
CA TYR A 21 -18.79 -7.56 -0.32
C TYR A 21 -17.85 -8.63 -0.88
N VAL A 22 -16.60 -8.72 -0.37
CA VAL A 22 -15.57 -9.54 -0.96
C VAL A 22 -15.50 -10.92 -0.31
N ARG A 23 -15.65 -11.97 -1.13
CA ARG A 23 -15.42 -13.36 -0.75
C ARG A 23 -14.03 -13.84 -1.19
N ASN A 24 -13.56 -13.37 -2.33
CA ASN A 24 -12.27 -13.74 -2.90
C ASN A 24 -11.42 -12.49 -3.17
N PRO A 25 -10.36 -12.24 -2.37
CA PRO A 25 -9.48 -11.07 -2.54
C PRO A 25 -8.76 -11.02 -3.89
N LEU A 26 -8.46 -12.17 -4.48
CA LEU A 26 -7.85 -12.19 -5.83
C LEU A 26 -8.82 -11.68 -6.89
N ALA A 27 -10.11 -12.06 -6.80
CA ALA A 27 -11.12 -11.53 -7.70
C ALA A 27 -11.33 -10.03 -7.50
N TYR A 28 -11.27 -9.55 -6.26
CA TYR A 28 -11.33 -8.14 -5.92
C TYR A 28 -10.14 -7.39 -6.54
N LEU A 29 -8.91 -7.86 -6.32
CA LEU A 29 -7.71 -7.27 -6.90
C LEU A 29 -7.76 -7.21 -8.42
N VAL A 30 -8.18 -8.29 -9.09
CA VAL A 30 -8.35 -8.30 -10.55
C VAL A 30 -9.35 -7.25 -11.00
N THR A 31 -10.45 -7.07 -10.24
CA THR A 31 -11.45 -6.03 -10.52
C THR A 31 -10.84 -4.63 -10.45
N LEU A 32 -10.07 -4.35 -9.41
CA LEU A 32 -9.37 -3.06 -9.22
C LEU A 32 -8.36 -2.83 -10.35
N ILE A 33 -7.51 -3.81 -10.67
CA ILE A 33 -6.52 -3.67 -11.76
C ILE A 33 -7.17 -3.37 -13.11
N ILE A 34 -8.35 -3.94 -13.39
CA ILE A 34 -9.09 -3.63 -14.60
C ILE A 34 -9.63 -2.19 -14.57
N LEU A 35 -10.17 -1.74 -13.44
CA LEU A 35 -10.63 -0.36 -13.28
C LEU A 35 -9.48 0.64 -13.38
N GLN A 36 -8.31 0.31 -12.84
CA GLN A 36 -7.09 1.11 -12.95
C GLN A 36 -6.73 1.44 -14.41
N GLN A 37 -7.07 0.58 -15.37
CA GLN A 37 -6.76 0.83 -16.79
C GLN A 37 -7.48 2.05 -17.35
N ILE A 38 -8.55 2.52 -16.73
CA ILE A 38 -9.21 3.79 -17.08
C ILE A 38 -8.19 4.94 -16.99
N PHE A 39 -7.39 4.96 -15.93
CA PHE A 39 -6.34 5.97 -15.74
C PHE A 39 -5.17 5.76 -16.70
N ALA A 40 -4.75 4.52 -16.96
CA ALA A 40 -3.71 4.22 -17.94
C ALA A 40 -4.13 4.66 -19.36
N ILE A 41 -5.38 4.43 -19.74
CA ILE A 41 -5.95 4.92 -21.01
C ILE A 41 -5.99 6.45 -21.01
N GLY A 42 -6.39 7.09 -19.90
CA GLY A 42 -6.36 8.53 -19.75
C GLY A 42 -4.96 9.11 -19.98
N ILE A 43 -3.94 8.51 -19.37
CA ILE A 43 -2.53 8.90 -19.58
C ILE A 43 -2.12 8.73 -21.05
N PHE A 44 -2.46 7.60 -21.66
CA PHE A 44 -2.17 7.35 -23.09
C PHE A 44 -2.78 8.42 -23.99
N LEU A 45 -4.03 8.82 -23.74
CA LEU A 45 -4.71 9.86 -24.53
C LEU A 45 -4.12 11.25 -24.33
N PHE A 46 -3.59 11.52 -23.13
CA PHE A 46 -3.02 12.83 -22.78
C PHE A 46 -1.53 12.92 -23.14
N ALA A 47 -0.72 11.91 -22.78
CA ALA A 47 0.75 11.93 -22.91
C ALA A 47 1.27 11.07 -24.08
N GLY A 48 0.41 10.29 -24.72
CA GLY A 48 0.80 9.36 -25.79
C GLY A 48 1.37 8.05 -25.29
N LEU A 49 2.00 7.27 -26.17
CA LEU A 49 2.52 5.95 -25.84
C LEU A 49 3.84 5.99 -25.06
N GLY A 50 4.72 6.94 -25.39
CA GLY A 50 6.02 7.16 -24.72
C GLY A 50 6.85 5.88 -24.53
N PHE A 51 6.96 5.04 -25.55
CA PHE A 51 7.67 3.78 -25.46
C PHE A 51 9.17 3.97 -25.58
N VAL A 52 9.92 3.55 -24.56
CA VAL A 52 11.39 3.61 -24.51
C VAL A 52 11.93 2.20 -24.23
N TYR A 53 12.60 1.60 -25.23
CA TYR A 53 13.23 0.28 -25.09
C TYR A 53 14.56 0.38 -24.32
N PRO A 54 14.87 -0.50 -23.36
CA PRO A 54 14.05 -1.59 -22.80
C PRO A 54 13.20 -1.15 -21.57
N TYR A 55 13.28 0.12 -21.18
CA TYR A 55 12.78 0.63 -19.89
C TYR A 55 11.26 0.51 -19.72
N SER A 56 10.48 0.63 -20.81
CA SER A 56 9.04 0.39 -20.75
C SER A 56 8.72 -1.06 -20.35
N PHE A 57 9.50 -2.06 -20.81
CA PHE A 57 9.35 -3.43 -20.37
C PHE A 57 9.75 -3.62 -18.90
N TYR A 58 10.79 -2.93 -18.43
CA TYR A 58 11.17 -2.95 -17.02
C TYR A 58 10.08 -2.31 -16.14
N ALA A 59 9.43 -1.25 -16.60
CA ALA A 59 8.29 -0.66 -15.90
C ALA A 59 7.10 -1.63 -15.82
N MET A 60 6.81 -2.37 -16.90
CA MET A 60 5.79 -3.44 -16.88
C MET A 60 6.17 -4.56 -15.89
N ALA A 61 7.43 -4.98 -15.86
CA ALA A 61 7.92 -5.98 -14.90
C ALA A 61 7.79 -5.47 -13.46
N ALA A 62 8.17 -4.22 -13.18
CA ALA A 62 8.01 -3.58 -11.88
C ALA A 62 6.52 -3.50 -11.48
N GLY A 63 5.64 -3.13 -12.42
CA GLY A 63 4.20 -3.19 -12.22
C GLY A 63 3.71 -4.59 -11.86
N SER A 64 4.18 -5.61 -12.55
CA SER A 64 3.81 -7.01 -12.26
C SER A 64 4.14 -7.42 -10.81
N LEU A 65 5.21 -6.88 -10.21
CA LEU A 65 5.54 -7.10 -8.80
C LEU A 65 4.51 -6.45 -7.85
N GLN A 66 3.86 -5.36 -8.25
CA GLN A 66 2.83 -4.72 -7.43
C GLN A 66 1.64 -5.64 -7.17
N VAL A 67 1.31 -6.55 -8.08
CA VAL A 67 0.23 -7.51 -7.86
C VAL A 67 0.51 -8.38 -6.62
N ALA A 68 1.75 -8.81 -6.42
CA ALA A 68 2.15 -9.60 -5.25
C ALA A 68 2.06 -8.79 -3.95
N LEU A 69 2.48 -7.51 -3.97
CA LEU A 69 2.36 -6.66 -2.79
C LEU A 69 0.88 -6.40 -2.42
N TRP A 70 0.01 -6.15 -3.39
CA TRP A 70 -1.41 -5.91 -3.13
C TRP A 70 -2.13 -7.15 -2.62
N ILE A 71 -1.83 -8.34 -3.16
CA ILE A 71 -2.36 -9.59 -2.60
C ILE A 71 -1.99 -9.69 -1.11
N SER A 72 -0.74 -9.40 -0.77
CA SER A 72 -0.25 -9.44 0.61
C SER A 72 -0.96 -8.42 1.49
N TYR A 73 -1.11 -7.18 1.01
CA TYR A 73 -1.82 -6.10 1.70
C TYR A 73 -3.31 -6.45 1.94
N LEU A 74 -4.03 -6.86 0.89
CA LEU A 74 -5.45 -7.21 1.00
C LEU A 74 -5.67 -8.41 1.94
N ARG A 75 -4.75 -9.38 1.94
CA ARG A 75 -4.79 -10.50 2.91
C ARG A 75 -4.59 -10.02 4.34
N ALA A 76 -3.66 -9.08 4.56
CA ALA A 76 -3.47 -8.48 5.88
C ALA A 76 -4.73 -7.72 6.34
N LEU A 77 -5.33 -6.90 5.47
CA LEU A 77 -6.57 -6.16 5.74
C LEU A 77 -7.77 -7.07 6.05
N GLN A 78 -7.84 -8.27 5.47
CA GLN A 78 -8.92 -9.20 5.79
C GLN A 78 -8.92 -9.67 7.24
N ILE A 79 -7.74 -9.82 7.83
CA ILE A 79 -7.53 -10.46 9.13
C ILE A 79 -7.12 -9.50 10.24
N GLU A 80 -6.83 -8.24 9.90
CA GLU A 80 -6.39 -7.22 10.85
C GLU A 80 -7.13 -5.89 10.63
N GLU A 81 -7.06 -5.00 11.61
CA GLU A 81 -7.63 -3.66 11.58
C GLU A 81 -6.90 -2.74 10.61
N THR A 82 -7.64 -1.81 9.99
CA THR A 82 -7.08 -0.85 9.02
C THR A 82 -5.95 -0.02 9.63
N SER A 83 -6.14 0.49 10.84
CA SER A 83 -5.13 1.32 11.53
C SER A 83 -3.85 0.54 11.85
N ARG A 84 -3.96 -0.76 12.19
CA ARG A 84 -2.80 -1.63 12.44
C ARG A 84 -2.07 -1.97 11.14
N VAL A 85 -2.81 -2.32 10.08
CA VAL A 85 -2.20 -2.59 8.77
C VAL A 85 -1.52 -1.34 8.23
N ALA A 86 -2.16 -0.16 8.33
CA ALA A 86 -1.56 1.11 7.94
C ALA A 86 -0.23 1.39 8.69
N ALA A 87 -0.16 1.10 9.99
CA ALA A 87 1.09 1.25 10.74
C ALA A 87 2.15 0.23 10.28
N LEU A 88 1.76 -1.04 10.05
CA LEU A 88 2.67 -2.08 9.56
C LEU A 88 3.22 -1.79 8.16
N VAL A 89 2.44 -1.14 7.29
CA VAL A 89 2.92 -0.71 5.96
C VAL A 89 4.25 0.04 6.09
N TYR A 90 4.40 0.94 7.07
CA TYR A 90 5.55 1.83 7.21
C TYR A 90 6.81 1.21 7.84
N VAL A 91 6.91 -0.10 7.88
CA VAL A 91 8.18 -0.81 8.09
C VAL A 91 8.95 -1.00 6.77
N PHE A 92 8.28 -0.84 5.61
CA PHE A 92 8.93 -1.04 4.30
C PHE A 92 10.19 -0.17 4.08
N PRO A 93 10.35 1.04 4.65
CA PRO A 93 11.58 1.82 4.48
C PRO A 93 12.84 1.07 4.91
N VAL A 94 12.76 0.20 5.92
CA VAL A 94 13.90 -0.66 6.33
C VAL A 94 14.38 -1.51 5.15
N PHE A 95 13.45 -2.05 4.37
CA PHE A 95 13.75 -2.88 3.20
C PHE A 95 14.23 -2.03 2.02
N VAL A 96 13.74 -0.78 1.89
CA VAL A 96 14.29 0.19 0.91
C VAL A 96 15.75 0.49 1.24
N PHE A 97 16.09 0.73 2.50
CA PHE A 97 17.47 0.99 2.92
C PHE A 97 18.40 -0.19 2.62
N LEU A 98 17.98 -1.39 3.03
CA LEU A 98 18.75 -2.60 2.73
C LEU A 98 18.95 -2.77 1.22
N GLY A 99 17.91 -2.54 0.44
CA GLY A 99 17.99 -2.61 -1.02
C GLY A 99 18.86 -1.52 -1.62
N SER A 100 18.77 -0.27 -1.16
CA SER A 100 19.63 0.84 -1.62
C SER A 100 21.10 0.58 -1.30
N PHE A 101 21.41 0.05 -0.11
CA PHE A 101 22.76 -0.39 0.23
C PHE A 101 23.28 -1.49 -0.73
N LEU A 102 22.46 -2.53 -0.97
CA LEU A 102 22.88 -3.68 -1.77
C LEU A 102 22.98 -3.39 -3.27
N PHE A 103 22.05 -2.58 -3.81
CA PHE A 103 21.91 -2.38 -5.26
C PHE A 103 22.41 -1.02 -5.74
N LEU A 104 22.37 0.02 -4.87
CA LEU A 104 22.80 1.37 -5.22
C LEU A 104 24.13 1.76 -4.56
N GLY A 105 24.68 0.91 -3.67
CA GLY A 105 25.94 1.16 -2.97
C GLY A 105 25.85 2.29 -1.93
N GLU A 106 24.66 2.61 -1.44
CA GLU A 106 24.47 3.61 -0.38
C GLU A 106 25.04 3.10 0.94
N ILE A 107 25.83 3.94 1.64
CA ILE A 107 26.41 3.58 2.93
C ILE A 107 25.44 3.96 4.03
N LEU A 108 24.99 2.96 4.82
CA LEU A 108 24.14 3.16 5.96
C LEU A 108 24.95 3.68 7.17
N THR A 109 24.43 4.70 7.83
CA THR A 109 25.00 5.27 9.05
C THR A 109 24.45 4.55 10.30
N ALA A 110 25.07 4.78 11.46
CA ALA A 110 24.54 4.28 12.73
C ALA A 110 23.13 4.82 13.04
N ILE A 111 22.80 6.02 12.54
CA ILE A 111 21.48 6.64 12.69
C ILE A 111 20.44 5.87 11.88
N ASP A 112 20.77 5.45 10.66
CA ASP A 112 19.89 4.65 9.82
C ASP A 112 19.56 3.30 10.47
N TYR A 113 20.56 2.64 11.08
CA TYR A 113 20.31 1.41 11.85
C TYR A 113 19.42 1.65 13.07
N ALA A 114 19.61 2.76 13.78
CA ALA A 114 18.75 3.11 14.92
C ALA A 114 17.30 3.38 14.47
N GLY A 115 17.11 4.14 13.39
CA GLY A 115 15.80 4.38 12.81
C GLY A 115 15.13 3.10 12.33
N GLY A 116 15.87 2.22 11.62
CA GLY A 116 15.39 0.90 11.22
C GLY A 116 14.94 0.04 12.40
N ALA A 117 15.71 0.03 13.50
CA ALA A 117 15.34 -0.68 14.71
C ALA A 117 14.04 -0.14 15.33
N LEU A 118 13.83 1.18 15.35
CA LEU A 118 12.58 1.78 15.82
C LEU A 118 11.38 1.39 14.96
N LEU A 119 11.54 1.31 13.63
CA LEU A 119 10.49 0.84 12.74
C LEU A 119 10.12 -0.62 13.00
N VAL A 120 11.10 -1.49 13.21
CA VAL A 120 10.86 -2.90 13.58
C VAL A 120 10.16 -2.99 14.95
N LEU A 121 10.62 -2.22 15.94
CA LEU A 121 9.99 -2.16 17.26
C LEU A 121 8.53 -1.66 17.18
N SER A 122 8.26 -0.67 16.33
CA SER A 122 6.88 -0.19 16.12
C SER A 122 6.00 -1.26 15.53
N ALA A 123 6.51 -2.06 14.57
CA ALA A 123 5.77 -3.18 13.99
C ALA A 123 5.44 -4.26 15.02
N LEU A 124 6.40 -4.58 15.90
CA LEU A 124 6.17 -5.52 17.00
C LEU A 124 5.14 -4.99 17.99
N LEU A 125 5.23 -3.70 18.34
CA LEU A 125 4.31 -3.05 19.28
C LEU A 125 2.87 -3.02 18.74
N ILE A 126 2.67 -2.63 17.47
CA ILE A 126 1.33 -2.57 16.86
C ILE A 126 0.74 -3.96 16.62
N SER A 127 1.60 -4.97 16.44
CA SER A 127 1.19 -6.37 16.28
C SER A 127 0.84 -7.04 17.61
N TYR A 128 1.20 -6.42 18.74
CA TYR A 128 0.89 -6.96 20.07
C TYR A 128 -0.60 -6.86 20.37
N ARG A 129 -1.20 -7.98 20.81
CA ARG A 129 -2.60 -8.06 21.24
C ARG A 129 -2.65 -8.28 22.76
N PRO A 130 -3.00 -7.25 23.55
CA PRO A 130 -3.18 -7.40 24.97
C PRO A 130 -4.43 -8.23 25.28
N GLY A 131 -4.36 -9.10 26.26
CA GLY A 131 -5.56 -9.76 26.83
C GLY A 131 -5.70 -11.25 26.55
N LEU A 132 -4.72 -11.91 25.94
CA LEU A 132 -4.72 -13.37 25.86
C LEU A 132 -4.12 -13.99 27.12
N PRO A 133 -4.69 -15.11 27.65
CA PRO A 133 -4.18 -15.78 28.83
C PRO A 133 -2.72 -16.24 28.62
N GLY A 134 -1.84 -15.89 29.56
CA GLY A 134 -0.45 -16.38 29.57
C GLY A 134 0.63 -15.40 29.15
N GLY A 135 0.35 -14.12 28.88
CA GLY A 135 1.36 -13.08 28.63
C GLY A 135 2.27 -13.36 27.42
N ARG A 136 1.88 -14.26 26.54
CA ARG A 136 2.65 -14.57 25.31
C ARG A 136 2.50 -13.43 24.30
N LEU A 137 3.63 -12.99 23.77
CA LEU A 137 3.70 -12.15 22.57
C LEU A 137 3.10 -12.94 21.40
N ILE A 138 1.79 -12.79 21.16
CA ILE A 138 1.17 -13.35 19.97
C ILE A 138 1.21 -12.26 18.91
N LEU A 139 2.13 -12.42 17.96
CA LEU A 139 2.23 -11.55 16.80
C LEU A 139 1.00 -11.74 15.92
N SER A 140 0.47 -10.64 15.38
CA SER A 140 -0.64 -10.71 14.44
C SER A 140 -0.31 -11.64 13.26
N PRO A 141 -1.25 -12.53 12.87
CA PRO A 141 -1.09 -13.34 11.66
C PRO A 141 -0.90 -12.52 10.39
N ALA A 142 -1.26 -11.22 10.41
CA ALA A 142 -1.03 -10.30 9.31
C ALA A 142 0.47 -10.07 9.03
N LEU A 143 1.32 -10.19 10.06
CA LEU A 143 2.76 -9.90 9.93
C LEU A 143 3.43 -10.72 8.82
N LYS A 144 3.06 -12.00 8.66
CA LYS A 144 3.60 -12.84 7.57
C LYS A 144 3.33 -12.28 6.18
N TYR A 145 2.14 -11.70 5.97
CA TYR A 145 1.79 -11.07 4.70
C TYR A 145 2.51 -9.73 4.54
N MET A 146 2.70 -8.99 5.65
CA MET A 146 3.39 -7.71 5.62
C MET A 146 4.88 -7.83 5.30
N VAL A 147 5.55 -8.93 5.67
CA VAL A 147 6.94 -9.18 5.24
C VAL A 147 7.05 -9.25 3.70
N PHE A 148 6.16 -9.98 3.03
CA PHE A 148 6.10 -10.00 1.57
C PHE A 148 5.77 -8.62 1.00
N PHE A 149 4.80 -7.93 1.59
CA PHE A 149 4.45 -6.55 1.22
C PHE A 149 5.68 -5.63 1.26
N TRP A 150 6.47 -5.65 2.34
CA TRP A 150 7.66 -4.79 2.50
C TRP A 150 8.71 -5.06 1.44
N ILE A 151 9.01 -6.34 1.17
CA ILE A 151 10.00 -6.75 0.17
C ILE A 151 9.57 -6.26 -1.22
N PHE A 152 8.33 -6.53 -1.63
CA PHE A 152 7.84 -6.13 -2.95
C PHE A 152 7.66 -4.62 -3.08
N THR A 153 7.26 -3.93 -2.01
CA THR A 153 7.16 -2.46 -1.98
C THR A 153 8.54 -1.82 -2.15
N ALA A 154 9.54 -2.31 -1.43
CA ALA A 154 10.92 -1.82 -1.56
C ALA A 154 11.47 -2.07 -2.97
N ALA A 155 11.28 -3.28 -3.51
CA ALA A 155 11.70 -3.61 -4.86
C ALA A 155 11.04 -2.68 -5.90
N TYR A 156 9.73 -2.43 -5.77
CA TYR A 156 9.01 -1.50 -6.66
C TYR A 156 9.50 -0.05 -6.52
N ALA A 157 9.73 0.43 -5.29
CA ALA A 157 10.21 1.80 -5.05
C ALA A 157 11.60 2.03 -5.65
N ILE A 158 12.53 1.09 -5.46
CA ILE A 158 13.89 1.14 -6.02
C ILE A 158 13.85 1.08 -7.56
N ALA A 159 13.06 0.16 -8.11
CA ALA A 159 12.88 0.04 -9.56
C ALA A 159 12.26 1.32 -10.14
N SER A 160 11.25 1.91 -9.49
CA SER A 160 10.63 3.16 -9.93
C SER A 160 11.62 4.31 -9.95
N LYS A 161 12.44 4.47 -8.89
CA LYS A 161 13.48 5.51 -8.85
C LYS A 161 14.50 5.34 -9.97
N TYR A 162 14.95 4.12 -10.22
CA TYR A 162 15.85 3.82 -11.34
C TYR A 162 15.22 4.16 -12.70
N LEU A 163 13.96 3.78 -12.90
CA LEU A 163 13.27 3.96 -14.17
C LEU A 163 12.92 5.43 -14.47
N LEU A 164 12.76 6.27 -13.44
CA LEU A 164 12.55 7.71 -13.59
C LEU A 164 13.76 8.44 -14.19
N ALA A 165 14.92 7.79 -14.31
CA ALA A 165 16.05 8.31 -15.08
C ALA A 165 15.84 8.19 -16.61
N PHE A 166 14.88 7.37 -17.06
CA PHE A 166 14.67 7.01 -18.47
C PHE A 166 13.24 7.24 -18.97
N LEU A 167 12.26 7.25 -18.05
CA LEU A 167 10.85 7.46 -18.30
C LEU A 167 10.36 8.64 -17.45
N ASP A 168 9.48 9.45 -17.99
CA ASP A 168 8.74 10.40 -17.16
C ASP A 168 7.70 9.69 -16.29
N GLU A 169 7.15 10.41 -15.35
CA GLU A 169 6.25 9.88 -14.31
C GLU A 169 4.98 9.27 -14.91
N TRP A 170 4.40 9.92 -15.93
CA TRP A 170 3.17 9.45 -16.56
C TRP A 170 3.38 8.13 -17.28
N HIS A 171 4.46 8.02 -18.05
CA HIS A 171 4.80 6.78 -18.76
C HIS A 171 5.18 5.66 -17.80
N LEU A 172 5.90 5.97 -16.71
CA LEU A 172 6.18 4.97 -15.66
C LEU A 172 4.88 4.42 -15.04
N ILE A 173 3.92 5.29 -14.69
CA ILE A 173 2.62 4.88 -14.14
C ILE A 173 1.85 4.05 -15.17
N MET A 174 1.79 4.49 -16.42
CA MET A 174 1.06 3.80 -17.49
C MET A 174 1.63 2.40 -17.75
N TRP A 175 2.95 2.29 -17.96
CA TRP A 175 3.60 1.01 -18.24
C TRP A 175 3.53 0.06 -17.05
N SER A 176 3.65 0.55 -15.82
CA SER A 176 3.44 -0.24 -14.61
C SER A 176 2.00 -0.76 -14.51
N SER A 177 1.01 0.07 -14.83
CA SER A 177 -0.41 -0.36 -14.87
C SER A 177 -0.64 -1.45 -15.90
N LEU A 178 -0.03 -1.36 -17.08
CA LEU A 178 -0.09 -2.43 -18.08
C LEU A 178 0.58 -3.72 -17.59
N GLY A 179 1.68 -3.61 -16.84
CA GLY A 179 2.33 -4.75 -16.19
C GLY A 179 1.41 -5.45 -15.21
N ASN A 180 0.67 -4.70 -14.39
CA ASN A 180 -0.36 -5.24 -13.51
C ASN A 180 -1.43 -6.01 -14.28
N LEU A 181 -1.89 -5.43 -15.38
CA LEU A 181 -2.92 -6.03 -16.23
C LEU A 181 -2.45 -7.36 -16.83
N LEU A 182 -1.18 -7.47 -17.26
CA LEU A 182 -0.62 -8.72 -17.80
C LEU A 182 -0.67 -9.87 -16.79
N VAL A 183 -0.55 -9.59 -15.49
CA VAL A 183 -0.69 -10.60 -14.43
C VAL A 183 -2.17 -10.87 -14.11
N ALA A 184 -3.01 -9.84 -14.13
CA ALA A 184 -4.43 -9.95 -13.78
C ALA A 184 -5.25 -10.68 -14.84
N LEU A 185 -4.99 -10.45 -16.14
CA LEU A 185 -5.75 -11.06 -17.24
C LEU A 185 -5.73 -12.61 -17.23
N PRO A 186 -4.59 -13.30 -17.06
CA PRO A 186 -4.57 -14.76 -16.96
C PRO A 186 -5.39 -15.29 -15.78
N LEU A 187 -5.50 -14.54 -14.67
CA LEU A 187 -6.31 -14.96 -13.53
C LEU A 187 -7.81 -15.02 -13.85
N LEU A 188 -8.28 -14.27 -14.85
CA LEU A 188 -9.66 -14.35 -15.34
C LEU A 188 -9.98 -15.67 -16.05
N ALA A 189 -8.96 -16.46 -16.45
CA ALA A 189 -9.18 -17.82 -16.94
C ALA A 189 -9.76 -18.73 -15.85
N LEU A 190 -9.48 -18.44 -14.57
CA LEU A 190 -10.04 -19.14 -13.44
C LEU A 190 -11.53 -18.75 -13.28
N LYS A 191 -12.42 -19.74 -13.47
CA LYS A 191 -13.89 -19.55 -13.48
C LYS A 191 -14.41 -18.84 -12.21
N GLU A 192 -13.82 -19.15 -11.05
CA GLU A 192 -14.23 -18.54 -9.78
C GLU A 192 -13.87 -17.05 -9.73
N ILE A 193 -12.64 -16.70 -10.10
CA ILE A 193 -12.16 -15.32 -10.10
C ILE A 193 -13.00 -14.50 -11.08
N ARG A 194 -13.19 -15.01 -12.31
CA ARG A 194 -13.99 -14.33 -13.32
C ARG A 194 -15.42 -14.09 -12.85
N ARG A 195 -16.10 -15.13 -12.31
CA ARG A 195 -17.47 -14.99 -11.81
C ARG A 195 -17.61 -13.96 -10.70
N GLU A 196 -16.68 -13.98 -9.74
CA GLU A 196 -16.69 -13.03 -8.63
C GLU A 196 -16.37 -11.60 -9.10
N ALA A 197 -15.39 -11.40 -9.98
CA ALA A 197 -15.07 -10.10 -10.55
C ALA A 197 -16.28 -9.48 -11.27
N PHE A 198 -16.95 -10.27 -12.13
CA PHE A 198 -18.19 -9.81 -12.79
C PHE A 198 -19.32 -9.53 -11.80
N ARG A 199 -19.38 -10.22 -10.68
CA ARG A 199 -20.37 -9.96 -9.63
C ARG A 199 -20.11 -8.59 -8.98
N TYR A 200 -18.86 -8.19 -8.77
CA TYR A 200 -18.56 -6.89 -8.21
C TYR A 200 -19.02 -5.75 -9.13
N TYR A 201 -18.79 -5.85 -10.44
CA TYR A 201 -19.30 -4.86 -11.40
C TYR A 201 -20.84 -4.79 -11.45
N ARG A 202 -21.53 -5.90 -11.15
CA ARG A 202 -22.99 -5.97 -11.11
C ARG A 202 -23.59 -5.75 -9.73
N GLY A 203 -22.77 -5.42 -8.73
CA GLY A 203 -23.18 -5.28 -7.34
C GLY A 203 -23.97 -4.02 -7.01
N GLY A 204 -24.42 -3.30 -8.03
CA GLY A 204 -25.21 -2.06 -7.89
C GLY A 204 -24.34 -0.80 -7.94
N ALA A 205 -25.02 0.34 -8.14
CA ALA A 205 -24.36 1.64 -8.33
C ALA A 205 -23.45 2.04 -7.16
N PHE A 206 -23.87 1.74 -5.93
CA PHE A 206 -23.08 2.05 -4.73
C PHE A 206 -21.75 1.29 -4.69
N LEU A 207 -21.75 -0.03 -4.92
CA LEU A 207 -20.52 -0.80 -4.91
C LEU A 207 -19.59 -0.37 -6.05
N PHE A 208 -20.16 -0.15 -7.24
CA PHE A 208 -19.38 0.31 -8.38
C PHE A 208 -18.75 1.69 -8.14
N SER A 209 -19.49 2.64 -7.58
CA SER A 209 -18.93 3.96 -7.22
C SER A 209 -17.86 3.87 -6.13
N ALA A 210 -18.01 2.95 -5.16
CA ALA A 210 -16.99 2.72 -4.14
C ALA A 210 -15.70 2.14 -4.75
N LEU A 211 -15.79 1.19 -5.69
CA LEU A 211 -14.64 0.66 -6.43
C LEU A 211 -13.93 1.74 -7.26
N LEU A 212 -14.71 2.60 -7.94
CA LEU A 212 -14.12 3.73 -8.69
C LEU A 212 -13.46 4.76 -7.78
N ALA A 213 -14.07 5.07 -6.63
CA ALA A 213 -13.49 5.96 -5.64
C ALA A 213 -12.19 5.38 -5.07
N ASP A 214 -12.16 4.08 -4.78
CA ASP A 214 -10.98 3.38 -4.32
C ASP A 214 -9.81 3.53 -5.31
N GLU A 215 -10.04 3.19 -6.56
CA GLU A 215 -9.02 3.31 -7.62
C GLU A 215 -8.62 4.77 -7.88
N LEU A 216 -9.53 5.73 -7.78
CA LEU A 216 -9.21 7.15 -7.93
C LEU A 216 -8.26 7.61 -6.81
N PHE A 217 -8.56 7.29 -5.55
CA PHE A 217 -7.70 7.66 -4.43
C PHE A 217 -6.38 6.91 -4.46
N ASP A 218 -6.36 5.64 -4.87
CA ASP A 218 -5.14 4.87 -5.06
C ASP A 218 -4.26 5.46 -6.19
N PHE A 219 -4.84 5.80 -7.34
CA PHE A 219 -4.15 6.48 -8.44
C PHE A 219 -3.55 7.81 -8.01
N LEU A 220 -4.33 8.67 -7.33
CA LEU A 220 -3.85 9.95 -6.80
C LEU A 220 -2.74 9.75 -5.77
N GLY A 221 -2.88 8.74 -4.91
CA GLY A 221 -1.91 8.39 -3.89
C GLY A 221 -0.57 7.96 -4.49
N ARG A 222 -0.59 6.91 -5.28
CA ARG A 222 0.62 6.35 -5.92
C ARG A 222 1.24 7.31 -6.93
N GLY A 223 0.41 7.98 -7.73
CA GLY A 223 0.89 9.01 -8.66
C GLY A 223 1.66 10.10 -7.91
N SER A 224 1.10 10.63 -6.80
CA SER A 224 1.80 11.62 -5.97
C SER A 224 3.16 11.15 -5.48
N PHE A 225 3.33 9.85 -5.15
CA PHE A 225 4.62 9.29 -4.75
C PHE A 225 5.58 9.18 -5.93
N ILE A 226 5.14 8.77 -7.12
CA ILE A 226 5.98 8.71 -8.32
C ILE A 226 6.51 10.11 -8.67
N PHE A 227 5.63 11.13 -8.68
CA PHE A 227 6.05 12.51 -8.89
C PHE A 227 7.00 13.02 -7.80
N ALA A 228 6.78 12.65 -6.54
CA ALA A 228 7.69 13.01 -5.46
C ALA A 228 9.05 12.32 -5.61
N TYR A 229 9.11 11.06 -6.05
CA TYR A 229 10.37 10.36 -6.34
C TYR A 229 11.14 10.99 -7.49
N ALA A 230 10.47 11.60 -8.47
CA ALA A 230 11.13 12.30 -9.55
C ALA A 230 11.95 13.50 -9.05
N VAL A 231 11.39 14.29 -8.14
CA VAL A 231 11.98 15.55 -7.67
C VAL A 231 12.74 15.45 -6.35
N GLY A 232 12.55 14.38 -5.56
CA GLY A 232 13.14 14.21 -4.24
C GLY A 232 13.85 12.87 -4.02
N SER A 233 14.57 12.76 -2.89
CA SER A 233 15.12 11.49 -2.46
C SER A 233 14.00 10.54 -2.03
N VAL A 234 14.20 9.23 -2.22
CA VAL A 234 13.25 8.21 -1.77
C VAL A 234 13.06 8.28 -0.25
N SER A 235 14.11 8.58 0.47
CA SER A 235 14.11 8.74 1.93
C SER A 235 13.20 9.88 2.38
N LEU A 236 13.32 11.09 1.81
CA LEU A 236 12.48 12.24 2.15
C LEU A 236 11.01 11.97 1.85
N VAL A 237 10.71 11.38 0.69
CA VAL A 237 9.34 11.02 0.30
C VAL A 237 8.76 9.97 1.26
N SER A 238 9.56 8.98 1.67
CA SER A 238 9.16 7.96 2.65
C SER A 238 8.85 8.58 4.02
N SER A 239 9.61 9.61 4.44
CA SER A 239 9.33 10.34 5.68
C SER A 239 7.96 11.03 5.66
N VAL A 240 7.63 11.69 4.54
CA VAL A 240 6.32 12.32 4.35
C VAL A 240 5.21 11.26 4.25
N ALA A 241 5.50 10.12 3.65
CA ALA A 241 4.56 9.01 3.56
C ALA A 241 4.17 8.45 4.94
N ALA A 242 5.06 8.52 5.95
CA ALA A 242 4.78 8.08 7.32
C ALA A 242 3.64 8.85 8.01
N LEU A 243 3.12 9.90 7.41
CA LEU A 243 1.87 10.54 7.86
C LEU A 243 0.62 9.71 7.55
N GLN A 244 0.66 8.78 6.63
CA GLN A 244 -0.51 7.97 6.25
C GLN A 244 -1.14 7.22 7.44
N PRO A 245 -0.42 6.50 8.32
CA PRO A 245 -1.05 5.81 9.44
C PRO A 245 -1.72 6.76 10.43
N PHE A 246 -1.16 7.97 10.64
CA PHE A 246 -1.82 8.99 11.45
C PHE A 246 -3.14 9.43 10.82
N LEU A 247 -3.13 9.71 9.52
CA LEU A 247 -4.32 10.08 8.78
C LEU A 247 -5.35 8.94 8.76
N THR A 248 -4.91 7.70 8.59
CA THR A 248 -5.79 6.53 8.65
C THR A 248 -6.48 6.44 10.02
N LEU A 249 -5.72 6.53 11.12
CA LEU A 249 -6.29 6.50 12.47
C LEU A 249 -7.26 7.66 12.70
N LEU A 250 -6.89 8.87 12.28
CA LEU A 250 -7.77 10.05 12.38
C LEU A 250 -9.09 9.83 11.62
N TYR A 251 -9.02 9.36 10.37
CA TYR A 251 -10.21 9.10 9.55
C TYR A 251 -11.08 8.00 10.13
N VAL A 252 -10.47 6.93 10.68
CA VAL A 252 -11.20 5.84 11.34
C VAL A 252 -11.95 6.35 12.58
N ILE A 253 -11.32 7.20 13.39
CA ILE A 253 -11.95 7.80 14.57
C ILE A 253 -13.13 8.70 14.13
N LEU A 254 -12.90 9.58 13.15
CA LEU A 254 -13.96 10.44 12.62
C LEU A 254 -15.13 9.65 12.07
N LEU A 255 -14.87 8.60 11.27
CA LEU A 255 -15.91 7.72 10.75
C LEU A 255 -16.65 6.99 11.88
N GLY A 256 -15.95 6.56 12.92
CA GLY A 256 -16.56 5.92 14.09
C GLY A 256 -17.54 6.84 14.81
N ILE A 257 -17.27 8.15 14.83
CA ILE A 257 -18.15 9.17 15.44
C ILE A 257 -19.39 9.43 14.55
N PHE A 258 -19.16 9.66 13.24
CA PHE A 258 -20.25 10.06 12.32
C PHE A 258 -21.07 8.90 11.77
N VAL A 259 -20.46 7.71 11.61
CA VAL A 259 -21.11 6.53 11.02
C VAL A 259 -20.70 5.27 11.80
N PRO A 260 -21.27 5.07 13.01
CA PRO A 260 -20.95 3.93 13.86
C PRO A 260 -21.16 2.58 13.16
N GLY A 261 -20.21 1.66 13.34
CA GLY A 261 -20.31 0.29 12.82
C GLY A 261 -19.87 0.08 11.37
N ILE A 262 -19.36 1.11 10.69
CA ILE A 262 -18.80 0.98 9.34
C ILE A 262 -17.52 0.14 9.35
N LEU A 263 -16.65 0.40 10.33
CA LEU A 263 -15.38 -0.32 10.54
C LEU A 263 -15.38 -0.97 11.93
N LYS A 264 -14.80 -2.16 12.01
CA LYS A 264 -14.56 -2.83 13.29
C LYS A 264 -13.14 -2.49 13.74
N GLU A 265 -13.01 -1.47 14.58
CA GLU A 265 -11.73 -1.05 15.16
C GLU A 265 -11.83 -1.09 16.69
N GLU A 266 -10.76 -1.58 17.33
CA GLU A 266 -10.62 -1.54 18.78
C GLU A 266 -10.10 -0.15 19.18
N LEU A 267 -10.96 0.64 19.83
CA LEU A 267 -10.68 2.02 20.27
C LEU A 267 -10.70 2.15 21.80
N ASP A 268 -10.59 1.04 22.55
CA ASP A 268 -10.42 1.09 23.99
C ASP A 268 -9.10 1.81 24.36
N SER A 269 -9.05 2.42 25.54
CA SER A 269 -7.93 3.28 25.95
C SER A 269 -6.58 2.56 25.87
N ARG A 270 -6.52 1.27 26.21
CA ARG A 270 -5.29 0.49 26.21
C ARG A 270 -4.78 0.25 24.79
N THR A 271 -5.66 -0.15 23.89
CA THR A 271 -5.34 -0.36 22.47
C THR A 271 -4.98 0.96 21.79
N LEU A 272 -5.67 2.05 22.12
CA LEU A 272 -5.38 3.38 21.58
C LEU A 272 -3.99 3.88 21.99
N ILE A 273 -3.59 3.70 23.25
CA ILE A 273 -2.23 4.04 23.72
C ILE A 273 -1.19 3.25 22.94
N LEU A 274 -1.39 1.95 22.71
CA LEU A 274 -0.48 1.13 21.93
C LEU A 274 -0.38 1.62 20.47
N LYS A 275 -1.51 1.93 19.82
CA LYS A 275 -1.55 2.47 18.46
C LYS A 275 -0.78 3.81 18.38
N ILE A 276 -1.03 4.74 19.31
CA ILE A 276 -0.35 6.06 19.35
C ILE A 276 1.14 5.89 19.62
N SER A 277 1.54 5.01 20.55
CA SER A 277 2.95 4.75 20.83
C SER A 277 3.68 4.15 19.62
N ALA A 278 3.05 3.22 18.91
CA ALA A 278 3.60 2.66 17.68
C ALA A 278 3.75 3.73 16.58
N LEU A 279 2.75 4.60 16.40
CA LEU A 279 2.81 5.71 15.46
C LEU A 279 3.95 6.69 15.80
N PHE A 280 4.16 6.98 17.08
CA PHE A 280 5.28 7.82 17.50
C PHE A 280 6.63 7.19 17.14
N LEU A 281 6.79 5.88 17.38
CA LEU A 281 8.01 5.16 16.99
C LEU A 281 8.21 5.15 15.46
N ILE A 282 7.12 5.01 14.67
CA ILE A 282 7.19 5.12 13.21
C ILE A 282 7.71 6.51 12.83
N ALA A 283 7.12 7.57 13.36
CA ALA A 283 7.51 8.94 13.02
C ALA A 283 9.00 9.21 13.34
N VAL A 284 9.46 8.81 14.52
CA VAL A 284 10.87 8.95 14.91
C VAL A 284 11.77 8.05 14.06
N GLY A 285 11.40 6.79 13.85
CA GLY A 285 12.16 5.85 13.05
C GLY A 285 12.33 6.33 11.60
N VAL A 286 11.26 6.78 10.96
CA VAL A 286 11.32 7.32 9.59
C VAL A 286 12.14 8.62 9.55
N TYR A 287 12.02 9.49 10.54
CA TYR A 287 12.82 10.73 10.62
C TYR A 287 14.33 10.43 10.72
N LEU A 288 14.73 9.42 11.48
CA LEU A 288 16.14 9.02 11.59
C LEU A 288 16.68 8.40 10.31
N VAL A 289 15.81 7.74 9.56
CA VAL A 289 16.14 7.01 8.34
C VAL A 289 16.07 7.91 7.07
N SER A 290 15.51 9.13 7.18
CA SER A 290 15.42 10.12 6.09
C SER A 290 16.59 11.10 6.09
#